data_b02df2679774a0a29b784275c898c382
#
_entry.id   b02df2679774a0a29b784275c898c382
#
_cell.length_a   1.000
_cell.length_b   1.000
_cell.length_c   1.000
_cell.angle_alpha   90.00
_cell.angle_beta   90.00
_cell.angle_gamma   90.00
#
_symmetry.space_group_name_H-M   'P 1'
#
loop_
_entity.id
_entity.type
_entity.pdbx_description
1 polymer ?
#
loop_
_entity_poly.entity_id
_entity_poly.type
_entity_poly.pdbx_seq_one_letter_code
_entity_poly.pdbx_strand_id
1 'polypeptide(L)'
;LTLTTADDKTYTKNVYKSGIRTYNEKNGVFSARHLAKALYAFAPPGGIWTADDLVEFAAAVNAGETLAPYWSNMLEPGKGSSFDQGFANEAGLVICSNGGGTSFDGDLEDESSLALKDGGVGFLVRRLMAERARTSREAVMICKALVEEYGYWSPARNYTVADKNEAWCINIVKGHHFVAKRVPDDKVMLISNMLAIRHVDLNDKENVIASDDLIEYAIKMGRYTPKTPGDYGDFDFAAAYQSDENRHAPTKSQRMRLGWLDIAGVWCTDELHYPELLSPKEPMGVQDVMRVLRITN
;
A
#
# COMPACT_ATOMS: atom_id res chain seq x y z
N LEU A 1 10.74 19.61 -6.33
CA LEU A 1 10.35 20.91 -6.87
C LEU A 1 11.16 21.99 -6.18
N THR A 2 11.82 22.78 -6.95
CA THR A 2 12.42 24.02 -6.48
C THR A 2 11.30 25.05 -6.49
N LEU A 3 10.88 25.49 -5.32
CA LEU A 3 10.06 26.69 -5.22
C LEU A 3 11.00 27.89 -5.39
N THR A 4 10.98 28.49 -6.56
CA THR A 4 11.62 29.76 -6.80
C THR A 4 10.57 30.84 -6.63
N THR A 5 10.76 31.73 -5.69
CA THR A 5 9.88 32.88 -5.52
C THR A 5 10.16 33.94 -6.57
N ALA A 6 9.27 34.91 -6.69
CA ALA A 6 9.41 36.03 -7.63
C ALA A 6 10.70 36.87 -7.42
N ASP A 7 11.39 36.71 -6.30
CA ASP A 7 12.67 37.33 -5.96
C ASP A 7 13.86 36.38 -6.11
N ASP A 8 13.74 35.32 -6.89
CA ASP A 8 14.77 34.32 -7.20
C ASP A 8 15.36 33.57 -6.00
N LYS A 9 14.69 33.57 -4.87
CA LYS A 9 15.14 32.77 -3.73
C LYS A 9 14.65 31.33 -3.85
N THR A 10 15.60 30.43 -3.81
CA THR A 10 15.37 28.98 -3.82
C THR A 10 15.20 28.48 -2.39
N TYR A 11 14.05 27.88 -2.10
CA TYR A 11 13.76 27.35 -0.78
C TYR A 11 13.99 25.87 -0.71
N THR A 12 14.92 25.56 0.17
CA THR A 12 15.35 24.22 0.50
C THR A 12 15.14 24.00 1.99
N LYS A 13 13.91 23.98 2.48
CA LYS A 13 13.67 23.64 3.87
C LYS A 13 13.01 22.30 4.01
N ASN A 14 13.59 21.55 4.92
CA ASN A 14 13.09 20.27 5.36
C ASN A 14 11.66 20.44 5.90
N VAL A 15 10.66 20.21 5.07
CA VAL A 15 9.24 20.26 5.43
C VAL A 15 8.87 19.05 6.28
N TYR A 16 9.85 18.47 6.99
CA TYR A 16 9.73 17.13 7.47
C TYR A 16 10.14 16.89 8.89
N LYS A 17 9.26 16.41 9.65
CA LYS A 17 9.55 15.63 10.84
C LYS A 17 8.79 14.31 10.98
N SER A 18 7.98 13.93 10.06
CA SER A 18 7.23 12.67 10.20
C SER A 18 6.97 12.00 8.89
N GLY A 19 7.92 11.17 8.48
CA GLY A 19 7.62 10.16 7.49
C GLY A 19 7.48 10.58 6.02
N ILE A 20 7.38 11.85 5.65
CA ILE A 20 7.47 12.31 4.29
C ILE A 20 8.93 12.69 4.02
N ARG A 21 9.77 11.81 3.67
CA ARG A 21 11.13 12.13 3.23
C ARG A 21 11.07 12.73 1.85
N THR A 22 11.24 14.03 1.74
CA THR A 22 11.04 14.69 0.48
C THR A 22 12.18 15.51 0.04
N TYR A 23 13.15 15.66 0.88
CA TYR A 23 14.18 16.60 0.65
C TYR A 23 15.52 15.92 0.58
N ASN A 24 16.21 16.09 -0.54
CA ASN A 24 17.59 15.76 -0.65
C ASN A 24 18.40 17.01 -0.32
N GLU A 25 18.91 17.10 0.89
CA GLU A 25 19.70 18.25 1.36
C GLU A 25 20.90 18.57 0.46
N LYS A 26 21.41 17.56 -0.25
CA LYS A 26 22.55 17.76 -1.17
C LYS A 26 22.18 18.50 -2.44
N ASN A 27 20.94 18.39 -2.90
CA ASN A 27 20.56 18.90 -4.22
C ASN A 27 19.54 20.04 -4.15
N GLY A 28 18.96 20.32 -3.00
CA GLY A 28 17.98 21.40 -2.83
C GLY A 28 16.71 21.26 -3.68
N VAL A 29 16.43 20.07 -4.21
CA VAL A 29 15.37 19.85 -5.19
C VAL A 29 14.27 18.98 -4.59
N PHE A 30 13.05 19.50 -4.57
CA PHE A 30 11.86 18.67 -4.35
C PHE A 30 11.52 17.95 -5.64
N SER A 31 11.28 16.68 -5.58
CA SER A 31 10.62 16.02 -6.71
C SER A 31 9.18 16.54 -6.85
N ALA A 32 8.66 16.56 -8.07
CA ALA A 32 7.28 16.95 -8.35
C ALA A 32 6.25 16.25 -7.46
N ARG A 33 6.54 15.00 -7.13
CA ARG A 33 5.79 14.18 -6.21
C ARG A 33 5.78 14.72 -4.77
N HIS A 34 6.86 15.25 -4.33
CA HIS A 34 6.98 15.80 -2.99
C HIS A 34 6.22 17.11 -2.86
N LEU A 35 6.23 17.91 -3.91
CA LEU A 35 5.38 19.08 -3.97
C LEU A 35 3.91 18.70 -4.00
N ALA A 36 3.52 17.77 -4.86
CA ALA A 36 2.14 17.30 -4.92
C ALA A 36 1.66 16.79 -3.55
N LYS A 37 2.52 16.09 -2.81
CA LYS A 37 2.21 15.68 -1.43
C LYS A 37 2.12 16.85 -0.46
N ALA A 38 3.04 17.79 -0.53
CA ALA A 38 3.02 18.97 0.32
C ALA A 38 1.78 19.81 0.03
N LEU A 39 1.51 20.11 -1.24
CA LEU A 39 0.31 20.85 -1.65
C LEU A 39 -0.98 20.14 -1.25
N TYR A 40 -1.02 18.80 -1.39
CA TYR A 40 -2.16 18.01 -0.94
C TYR A 40 -2.34 18.06 0.58
N ALA A 41 -1.24 17.94 1.32
CA ALA A 41 -1.24 17.94 2.76
C ALA A 41 -1.66 19.29 3.37
N PHE A 42 -1.39 20.36 2.65
CA PHE A 42 -1.69 21.75 3.07
C PHE A 42 -2.84 22.37 2.29
N ALA A 43 -3.60 21.55 1.58
CA ALA A 43 -4.74 22.07 0.84
C ALA A 43 -5.68 22.86 1.76
N PRO A 44 -6.08 24.06 1.36
CA PRO A 44 -7.03 24.86 2.10
C PRO A 44 -8.39 24.15 2.19
N PRO A 45 -9.27 24.57 3.10
CA PRO A 45 -10.63 24.05 3.17
C PRO A 45 -11.30 24.06 1.78
N GLY A 46 -11.73 22.89 1.31
CA GLY A 46 -12.25 22.72 -0.05
C GLY A 46 -11.28 22.10 -1.04
N GLY A 47 -10.00 21.93 -0.68
CA GLY A 47 -9.02 21.17 -1.45
C GLY A 47 -8.52 21.84 -2.74
N ILE A 48 -8.85 23.11 -2.96
CA ILE A 48 -8.44 23.87 -4.16
C ILE A 48 -7.40 24.91 -3.75
N TRP A 49 -6.23 24.84 -4.37
CA TRP A 49 -5.19 25.85 -4.24
C TRP A 49 -5.44 27.00 -5.21
N THR A 50 -5.56 28.22 -4.67
CA THR A 50 -5.51 29.45 -5.47
C THR A 50 -4.06 29.91 -5.64
N ALA A 51 -3.83 30.86 -6.52
CA ALA A 51 -2.51 31.48 -6.68
C ALA A 51 -2.06 32.17 -5.38
N ASP A 52 -3.00 32.80 -4.68
CA ASP A 52 -2.71 33.50 -3.41
C ASP A 52 -2.36 32.53 -2.31
N ASP A 53 -3.06 31.37 -2.20
CA ASP A 53 -2.70 30.31 -1.24
C ASP A 53 -1.27 29.78 -1.48
N LEU A 54 -0.86 29.66 -2.75
CA LEU A 54 0.49 29.22 -3.10
C LEU A 54 1.54 30.25 -2.73
N VAL A 55 1.25 31.54 -2.90
CA VAL A 55 2.15 32.64 -2.51
C VAL A 55 2.26 32.69 -1.00
N GLU A 56 1.15 32.60 -0.28
CA GLU A 56 1.14 32.60 1.19
C GLU A 56 1.89 31.39 1.74
N PHE A 57 1.66 30.20 1.18
CA PHE A 57 2.40 28.98 1.52
C PHE A 57 3.90 29.12 1.30
N ALA A 58 4.30 29.69 0.14
CA ALA A 58 5.69 29.94 -0.15
C ALA A 58 6.31 30.96 0.82
N ALA A 59 5.59 32.02 1.17
CA ALA A 59 6.02 33.01 2.13
C ALA A 59 6.22 32.42 3.55
N ALA A 60 5.29 31.59 4.00
CA ALA A 60 5.36 30.89 5.28
C ALA A 60 6.55 29.91 5.34
N VAL A 61 6.76 29.15 4.27
CA VAL A 61 7.93 28.26 4.13
C VAL A 61 9.24 29.08 4.22
N ASN A 62 9.26 30.28 3.65
CA ASN A 62 10.37 31.18 3.63
C ASN A 62 10.73 31.77 4.98
N ALA A 63 9.75 32.26 5.68
CA ALA A 63 9.94 32.88 6.97
C ALA A 63 10.48 31.89 8.00
N GLY A 64 10.51 30.59 7.66
CA GLY A 64 10.90 29.56 8.61
C GLY A 64 9.87 29.42 9.73
N GLU A 65 8.71 30.02 9.52
CA GLU A 65 7.58 29.86 10.40
C GLU A 65 7.24 28.39 10.51
N THR A 66 6.95 27.99 11.72
CA THR A 66 6.34 26.68 11.91
C THR A 66 5.03 26.72 11.12
N LEU A 67 4.90 25.87 10.13
CA LEU A 67 3.64 25.61 9.43
C LEU A 67 2.63 24.97 10.41
N ALA A 68 2.72 25.32 11.68
CA ALA A 68 1.98 24.73 12.79
C ALA A 68 0.47 24.74 12.58
N PRO A 69 -0.16 25.78 12.02
CA PRO A 69 -1.60 25.75 11.74
C PRO A 69 -1.98 24.69 10.70
N TYR A 70 -1.08 24.44 9.75
CA TYR A 70 -1.27 23.45 8.70
C TYR A 70 -0.80 22.05 9.12
N TRP A 71 0.17 21.97 10.05
CA TRP A 71 0.73 20.73 10.54
C TRP A 71 0.00 20.13 11.73
N SER A 72 -0.73 20.93 12.49
CA SER A 72 -1.39 20.43 13.70
C SER A 72 -2.35 19.28 13.41
N ASN A 73 -3.02 19.32 12.25
CA ASN A 73 -3.89 18.23 11.80
C ASN A 73 -3.15 16.99 11.30
N MET A 74 -1.85 17.11 11.02
CA MET A 74 -1.04 16.03 10.44
C MET A 74 -0.13 15.35 11.44
N LEU A 75 0.23 16.03 12.52
CA LEU A 75 1.28 15.62 13.43
C LEU A 75 0.82 15.24 14.82
N GLU A 76 -0.41 15.59 15.18
CA GLU A 76 -0.97 15.14 16.44
C GLU A 76 -1.52 13.71 16.31
N PRO A 77 -0.98 12.75 17.08
CA PRO A 77 -1.57 11.43 17.14
C PRO A 77 -3.06 11.53 17.54
N GLY A 78 -3.94 11.07 16.67
CA GLY A 78 -5.38 11.07 16.91
C GLY A 78 -6.18 12.24 16.36
N LYS A 79 -5.54 13.26 15.78
CA LYS A 79 -6.23 14.30 15.02
C LYS A 79 -5.90 14.15 13.54
N GLY A 80 -6.74 13.39 12.84
CA GLY A 80 -6.80 13.33 11.39
C GLY A 80 -5.43 13.35 10.70
N SER A 81 -4.66 12.28 10.79
CA SER A 81 -3.49 12.19 9.96
C SER A 81 -3.94 12.27 8.51
N SER A 82 -3.25 13.02 7.68
CA SER A 82 -3.41 13.01 6.22
C SER A 82 -3.18 11.61 5.61
N PHE A 83 -2.92 10.64 6.45
CA PHE A 83 -2.84 9.22 6.16
C PHE A 83 -4.15 8.55 6.57
N ASP A 84 -5.22 8.91 5.89
CA ASP A 84 -6.43 8.12 5.99
C ASP A 84 -6.07 6.68 5.62
N GLN A 85 -6.24 5.78 6.57
CA GLN A 85 -5.92 4.37 6.35
C GLN A 85 -7.02 3.69 5.54
N GLY A 86 -8.18 4.34 5.40
CA GLY A 86 -9.30 3.82 4.67
C GLY A 86 -10.22 4.89 4.14
N PHE A 87 -11.06 4.51 3.20
CA PHE A 87 -12.11 5.30 2.59
C PHE A 87 -13.38 4.46 2.47
N ALA A 88 -14.51 5.13 2.53
CA ALA A 88 -15.79 4.57 2.12
C ALA A 88 -16.45 5.57 1.17
N ASN A 89 -17.16 5.09 0.15
CA ASN A 89 -17.86 5.92 -0.80
C ASN A 89 -19.38 5.66 -0.79
N GLU A 90 -20.13 6.47 -1.53
CA GLU A 90 -21.58 6.38 -1.60
C GLU A 90 -22.12 5.10 -2.25
N ALA A 91 -21.28 4.36 -2.98
CA ALA A 91 -21.65 3.06 -3.54
C ALA A 91 -21.55 1.92 -2.50
N GLY A 92 -21.07 2.20 -1.30
CA GLY A 92 -20.85 1.21 -0.26
C GLY A 92 -19.54 0.45 -0.40
N LEU A 93 -18.62 0.95 -1.23
CA LEU A 93 -17.27 0.42 -1.33
C LEU A 93 -16.44 0.90 -0.14
N VAL A 94 -15.75 -0.01 0.51
CA VAL A 94 -14.82 0.27 1.61
C VAL A 94 -13.41 -0.16 1.21
N ILE A 95 -12.44 0.71 1.44
CA ILE A 95 -11.04 0.46 1.14
C ILE A 95 -10.20 0.76 2.37
N CYS A 96 -9.39 -0.20 2.79
CA CYS A 96 -8.39 -0.03 3.83
C CYS A 96 -7.00 -0.33 3.30
N SER A 97 -5.98 0.17 3.96
CA SER A 97 -4.61 -0.16 3.59
C SER A 97 -3.68 -0.29 4.78
N ASN A 98 -2.71 -1.15 4.64
CA ASN A 98 -1.58 -1.26 5.57
C ASN A 98 -0.27 -1.50 4.80
N GLY A 99 0.86 -1.25 5.45
CA GLY A 99 2.16 -1.56 4.85
C GLY A 99 2.28 -3.05 4.52
N GLY A 100 2.88 -3.37 3.38
CA GLY A 100 3.14 -4.74 2.95
C GLY A 100 4.50 -5.28 3.44
N GLY A 101 5.16 -4.58 4.34
CA GLY A 101 6.58 -4.83 4.64
C GLY A 101 7.46 -4.27 3.55
N THR A 102 8.62 -4.86 3.34
CA THR A 102 9.49 -4.56 2.20
C THR A 102 9.36 -5.65 1.15
N SER A 103 9.17 -5.25 -0.09
CA SER A 103 9.25 -6.16 -1.22
C SER A 103 10.70 -6.38 -1.61
N PHE A 104 10.93 -7.46 -2.34
CA PHE A 104 12.20 -7.70 -3.00
C PHE A 104 12.37 -6.67 -4.12
N ASP A 105 13.27 -5.74 -3.90
CA ASP A 105 13.60 -4.68 -4.85
C ASP A 105 15.10 -4.33 -4.81
N GLY A 106 15.83 -5.06 -3.96
CA GLY A 106 17.11 -4.60 -3.46
C GLY A 106 18.23 -4.61 -4.46
N ASP A 107 18.29 -5.55 -5.38
CA ASP A 107 19.44 -5.76 -6.24
C ASP A 107 19.04 -5.88 -7.71
N LEU A 108 17.94 -5.23 -8.09
CA LEU A 108 17.50 -5.26 -9.46
C LEU A 108 18.31 -4.27 -10.29
N GLU A 109 19.31 -4.78 -10.98
CA GLU A 109 20.00 -4.07 -12.06
C GLU A 109 19.08 -3.80 -13.26
N ASP A 110 17.91 -4.43 -13.28
CA ASP A 110 16.90 -4.19 -14.31
C ASP A 110 16.07 -2.95 -13.99
N GLU A 111 16.67 -1.79 -14.27
CA GLU A 111 15.99 -0.50 -14.09
C GLU A 111 14.67 -0.40 -14.89
N SER A 112 14.50 -1.19 -15.94
CA SER A 112 13.32 -1.12 -16.81
C SER A 112 12.05 -1.59 -16.11
N SER A 113 12.13 -2.60 -15.25
CA SER A 113 11.00 -3.11 -14.48
C SER A 113 10.65 -2.22 -13.28
N LEU A 114 11.59 -1.37 -12.87
CA LEU A 114 11.42 -0.36 -11.82
C LEU A 114 11.20 1.04 -12.38
N ALA A 115 11.21 1.21 -13.71
CA ALA A 115 11.00 2.49 -14.36
C ALA A 115 9.61 3.05 -14.02
N LEU A 116 9.59 4.11 -13.22
CA LEU A 116 8.35 4.73 -12.77
C LEU A 116 7.97 5.87 -13.71
N LYS A 117 6.81 5.75 -14.35
CA LYS A 117 6.24 6.87 -15.12
C LYS A 117 5.79 7.96 -14.16
N ASP A 118 6.21 9.20 -14.42
CA ASP A 118 5.86 10.39 -13.62
C ASP A 118 6.13 10.24 -12.12
N GLY A 119 7.14 9.45 -11.76
CA GLY A 119 7.50 9.16 -10.38
C GLY A 119 6.66 8.09 -9.69
N GLY A 120 5.79 7.43 -10.42
CA GLY A 120 4.99 6.30 -9.96
C GLY A 120 3.82 6.69 -9.07
N VAL A 121 2.94 5.73 -8.83
CA VAL A 121 1.84 5.86 -7.87
C VAL A 121 2.30 5.44 -6.47
N GLY A 122 1.62 5.95 -5.47
CA GLY A 122 1.90 5.63 -4.08
C GLY A 122 0.64 5.17 -3.35
N PHE A 123 0.68 5.25 -2.02
CA PHE A 123 -0.44 4.83 -1.19
C PHE A 123 -1.76 5.59 -1.46
N LEU A 124 -1.74 6.69 -2.19
CA LEU A 124 -2.94 7.39 -2.65
C LEU A 124 -3.76 6.60 -3.68
N VAL A 125 -3.25 5.49 -4.20
CA VAL A 125 -4.03 4.57 -5.06
C VAL A 125 -5.37 4.22 -4.41
N ARG A 126 -5.41 4.01 -3.08
CA ARG A 126 -6.66 3.76 -2.35
C ARG A 126 -7.71 4.86 -2.51
N ARG A 127 -7.28 6.13 -2.54
CA ARG A 127 -8.17 7.25 -2.76
C ARG A 127 -8.70 7.24 -4.19
N LEU A 128 -7.84 7.03 -5.17
CA LEU A 128 -8.24 6.95 -6.57
C LEU A 128 -9.23 5.80 -6.82
N MET A 129 -9.02 4.66 -6.15
CA MET A 129 -10.00 3.57 -6.15
C MET A 129 -11.34 4.01 -5.55
N ALA A 130 -11.32 4.67 -4.38
CA ALA A 130 -12.53 5.12 -3.70
C ALA A 130 -13.30 6.18 -4.48
N GLU A 131 -12.61 7.09 -5.16
CA GLU A 131 -13.22 8.17 -5.96
C GLU A 131 -13.82 7.67 -7.28
N ARG A 132 -13.34 6.55 -7.82
CA ARG A 132 -13.66 6.11 -9.17
C ARG A 132 -14.45 4.81 -9.26
N ALA A 133 -14.31 3.93 -8.28
CA ALA A 133 -14.93 2.61 -8.28
C ALA A 133 -16.30 2.63 -7.58
N ARG A 134 -17.22 1.83 -8.08
CA ARG A 134 -18.52 1.55 -7.45
C ARG A 134 -18.57 0.15 -6.85
N THR A 135 -17.67 -0.74 -7.27
CA THR A 135 -17.57 -2.12 -6.78
C THR A 135 -16.12 -2.43 -6.39
N SER A 136 -15.95 -3.45 -5.57
CA SER A 136 -14.61 -3.90 -5.17
C SER A 136 -13.79 -4.40 -6.36
N ARG A 137 -14.42 -5.06 -7.31
CA ARG A 137 -13.76 -5.52 -8.56
C ARG A 137 -13.32 -4.35 -9.45
N GLU A 138 -14.14 -3.32 -9.60
CA GLU A 138 -13.72 -2.09 -10.30
C GLU A 138 -12.52 -1.43 -9.61
N ALA A 139 -12.50 -1.41 -8.28
CA ALA A 139 -11.37 -0.89 -7.52
C ALA A 139 -10.07 -1.68 -7.81
N VAL A 140 -10.15 -3.01 -7.86
CA VAL A 140 -9.02 -3.86 -8.26
C VAL A 140 -8.53 -3.52 -9.67
N MET A 141 -9.43 -3.35 -10.63
CA MET A 141 -9.07 -3.02 -12.02
C MET A 141 -8.45 -1.63 -12.15
N ILE A 142 -8.93 -0.65 -11.40
CA ILE A 142 -8.32 0.69 -11.33
C ILE A 142 -6.92 0.60 -10.72
N CYS A 143 -6.75 -0.19 -9.66
CA CYS A 143 -5.45 -0.43 -9.06
C CYS A 143 -4.48 -1.06 -10.08
N LYS A 144 -4.92 -2.11 -10.80
CA LYS A 144 -4.17 -2.75 -11.87
C LYS A 144 -3.68 -1.71 -12.89
N ALA A 145 -4.60 -0.98 -13.48
CA ALA A 145 -4.27 0.00 -14.52
C ALA A 145 -3.25 1.05 -14.03
N LEU A 146 -3.41 1.55 -12.80
CA LEU A 146 -2.49 2.54 -12.24
C LEU A 146 -1.09 1.97 -11.97
N VAL A 147 -1.01 0.75 -11.44
CA VAL A 147 0.28 0.11 -11.14
C VAL A 147 1.00 -0.26 -12.43
N GLU A 148 0.30 -0.81 -13.41
CA GLU A 148 0.88 -1.18 -14.71
C GLU A 148 1.35 0.04 -15.50
N GLU A 149 0.59 1.13 -15.47
CA GLU A 149 0.96 2.32 -16.23
C GLU A 149 2.09 3.13 -15.57
N TYR A 150 1.98 3.38 -14.25
CA TYR A 150 2.87 4.32 -13.56
C TYR A 150 3.93 3.64 -12.70
N GLY A 151 3.73 2.40 -12.33
CA GLY A 151 4.55 1.70 -11.33
C GLY A 151 4.31 2.17 -9.90
N TYR A 152 4.53 1.30 -8.94
CA TYR A 152 4.41 1.59 -7.52
C TYR A 152 5.78 1.92 -6.92
N TRP A 153 5.89 3.07 -6.31
CA TRP A 153 7.19 3.57 -5.87
C TRP A 153 7.64 3.13 -4.47
N SER A 154 6.72 2.74 -3.62
CA SER A 154 7.00 2.35 -2.23
C SER A 154 7.33 0.85 -2.16
N PRO A 155 7.99 0.38 -1.10
CA PRO A 155 8.43 -1.01 -1.03
C PRO A 155 7.31 -2.02 -1.24
N ALA A 156 6.28 -2.00 -0.43
CA ALA A 156 5.12 -2.86 -0.62
C ALA A 156 3.88 -2.31 0.07
N ARG A 157 2.70 -2.71 -0.40
CA ARG A 157 1.43 -2.27 0.19
C ARG A 157 0.37 -3.36 0.06
N ASN A 158 -0.43 -3.47 1.12
CA ASN A 158 -1.68 -4.21 1.08
C ASN A 158 -2.85 -3.24 1.00
N TYR A 159 -3.83 -3.55 0.17
CA TYR A 159 -5.15 -2.95 0.21
C TYR A 159 -6.18 -4.04 0.42
N THR A 160 -7.17 -3.74 1.25
CA THR A 160 -8.40 -4.51 1.35
C THR A 160 -9.50 -3.67 0.76
N VAL A 161 -10.19 -4.19 -0.24
CA VAL A 161 -11.34 -3.54 -0.85
C VAL A 161 -12.54 -4.46 -0.72
N ALA A 162 -13.67 -3.90 -0.30
CA ALA A 162 -14.88 -4.69 -0.09
C ALA A 162 -16.12 -3.87 -0.43
N ASP A 163 -17.09 -4.52 -0.99
CA ASP A 163 -18.45 -4.03 -1.14
C ASP A 163 -19.43 -5.05 -0.53
N LYS A 164 -20.72 -4.90 -0.78
CA LYS A 164 -21.75 -5.80 -0.23
C LYS A 164 -21.70 -7.22 -0.80
N ASN A 165 -20.98 -7.46 -1.90
CA ASN A 165 -20.99 -8.72 -2.61
C ASN A 165 -19.69 -9.50 -2.48
N GLU A 166 -18.55 -8.81 -2.46
CA GLU A 166 -17.24 -9.46 -2.44
C GLU A 166 -16.17 -8.60 -1.75
N ALA A 167 -15.11 -9.26 -1.28
CA ALA A 167 -13.94 -8.65 -0.71
C ALA A 167 -12.68 -9.16 -1.39
N TRP A 168 -11.71 -8.25 -1.59
CA TRP A 168 -10.44 -8.53 -2.22
C TRP A 168 -9.27 -8.08 -1.36
N CYS A 169 -8.23 -8.88 -1.33
CA CYS A 169 -6.91 -8.46 -0.87
C CYS A 169 -6.07 -8.13 -2.10
N ILE A 170 -5.42 -6.96 -2.08
CA ILE A 170 -4.50 -6.54 -3.13
C ILE A 170 -3.13 -6.39 -2.49
N ASN A 171 -2.13 -7.07 -3.03
CA ASN A 171 -0.73 -6.87 -2.68
C ASN A 171 -0.01 -6.21 -3.84
N ILE A 172 0.64 -5.09 -3.57
CA ILE A 172 1.46 -4.36 -4.53
C ILE A 172 2.90 -4.37 -4.05
N VAL A 173 3.81 -4.61 -4.95
CA VAL A 173 5.25 -4.51 -4.72
C VAL A 173 5.82 -3.29 -5.45
N LYS A 174 7.06 -2.94 -5.19
CA LYS A 174 7.73 -1.87 -5.91
C LYS A 174 7.85 -2.21 -7.39
N GLY A 175 7.69 -1.21 -8.26
CA GLY A 175 7.64 -1.41 -9.71
C GLY A 175 6.22 -1.66 -10.21
N HIS A 176 6.07 -2.52 -11.19
CA HIS A 176 4.81 -2.68 -11.93
C HIS A 176 4.02 -3.94 -11.57
N HIS A 177 4.45 -4.69 -10.54
CA HIS A 177 3.84 -5.96 -10.20
C HIS A 177 2.86 -5.87 -9.04
N PHE A 178 1.74 -6.54 -9.19
CA PHE A 178 0.73 -6.66 -8.15
C PHE A 178 -0.05 -7.97 -8.33
N VAL A 179 -0.72 -8.39 -7.28
CA VAL A 179 -1.73 -9.44 -7.30
C VAL A 179 -2.90 -9.06 -6.41
N ALA A 180 -4.09 -9.34 -6.88
CA ALA A 180 -5.32 -9.24 -6.10
C ALA A 180 -6.00 -10.61 -6.05
N LYS A 181 -6.51 -10.97 -4.87
CA LYS A 181 -7.19 -12.23 -4.65
C LYS A 181 -8.50 -11.99 -3.92
N ARG A 182 -9.58 -12.55 -4.45
CA ARG A 182 -10.89 -12.55 -3.81
C ARG A 182 -10.82 -13.41 -2.54
N VAL A 183 -11.36 -12.90 -1.45
CA VAL A 183 -11.53 -13.68 -0.23
C VAL A 183 -12.85 -14.47 -0.36
N PRO A 184 -12.83 -15.80 -0.29
CA PRO A 184 -14.06 -16.60 -0.34
C PRO A 184 -15.02 -16.22 0.79
N ASP A 185 -16.32 -16.35 0.54
CA ASP A 185 -17.37 -15.87 1.46
C ASP A 185 -17.40 -16.62 2.79
N ASP A 186 -16.84 -17.83 2.84
CA ASP A 186 -16.70 -18.68 4.03
C ASP A 186 -15.33 -18.58 4.71
N LYS A 187 -14.47 -17.66 4.26
CA LYS A 187 -13.09 -17.51 4.75
C LYS A 187 -12.82 -16.13 5.31
N VAL A 188 -11.78 -16.07 6.11
CA VAL A 188 -11.20 -14.83 6.62
C VAL A 188 -9.73 -14.77 6.23
N MET A 189 -9.29 -13.61 5.74
CA MET A 189 -7.89 -13.31 5.56
C MET A 189 -7.44 -12.31 6.64
N LEU A 190 -6.48 -12.71 7.46
CA LEU A 190 -5.86 -11.83 8.45
C LEU A 190 -4.60 -11.23 7.86
N ILE A 191 -4.57 -9.89 7.77
CA ILE A 191 -3.49 -9.16 7.11
C ILE A 191 -2.76 -8.30 8.12
N SER A 192 -1.44 -8.43 8.19
CA SER A 192 -0.58 -7.55 8.94
C SER A 192 0.37 -6.77 8.01
N ASN A 193 1.44 -6.19 8.55
CA ASN A 193 2.36 -5.36 7.77
C ASN A 193 3.35 -6.20 6.93
N MET A 194 2.82 -7.09 6.11
CA MET A 194 3.56 -7.97 5.19
C MET A 194 2.66 -8.40 4.05
N LEU A 195 3.23 -8.95 2.99
CA LEU A 195 2.44 -9.51 1.89
C LEU A 195 1.60 -10.69 2.41
N ALA A 196 0.31 -10.68 2.12
CA ALA A 196 -0.65 -11.64 2.66
C ALA A 196 -1.01 -12.76 1.68
N ILE A 197 -0.96 -12.47 0.38
CA ILE A 197 -1.30 -13.43 -0.66
C ILE A 197 -0.11 -14.37 -0.87
N ARG A 198 -0.40 -15.67 -0.91
CA ARG A 198 0.59 -16.72 -1.13
C ARG A 198 0.32 -17.49 -2.40
N HIS A 199 -0.75 -18.25 -2.43
CA HIS A 199 -1.09 -19.09 -3.57
C HIS A 199 -1.79 -18.29 -4.66
N VAL A 200 -1.24 -18.32 -5.86
CA VAL A 200 -1.74 -17.58 -7.01
C VAL A 200 -1.96 -18.55 -8.17
N ASP A 201 -3.21 -18.77 -8.49
CA ASP A 201 -3.60 -19.49 -9.72
C ASP A 201 -4.03 -18.46 -10.78
N LEU A 202 -3.17 -18.20 -11.73
CA LEU A 202 -3.44 -17.25 -12.82
C LEU A 202 -4.52 -17.75 -13.80
N ASN A 203 -4.96 -19.01 -13.71
CA ASN A 203 -6.07 -19.54 -14.50
C ASN A 203 -7.43 -19.19 -13.88
N ASP A 204 -7.48 -18.96 -12.57
CA ASP A 204 -8.69 -18.54 -11.86
C ASP A 204 -8.95 -17.03 -12.05
N LYS A 205 -9.36 -16.65 -13.25
CA LYS A 205 -9.64 -15.26 -13.61
C LYS A 205 -10.80 -14.62 -12.85
N GLU A 206 -11.61 -15.42 -12.21
CA GLU A 206 -12.73 -14.94 -11.38
C GLU A 206 -12.22 -14.42 -10.03
N ASN A 207 -11.28 -15.12 -9.41
CA ASN A 207 -10.83 -14.86 -8.06
C ASN A 207 -9.40 -14.32 -7.96
N VAL A 208 -8.66 -14.28 -9.09
CA VAL A 208 -7.29 -13.79 -9.15
C VAL A 208 -7.11 -12.78 -10.30
N ILE A 209 -6.63 -11.60 -9.96
CA ILE A 209 -6.24 -10.55 -10.93
C ILE A 209 -4.80 -10.16 -10.60
N ALA A 210 -3.91 -10.24 -11.57
CA ALA A 210 -2.49 -9.98 -11.36
C ALA A 210 -1.87 -9.31 -12.58
N SER A 211 -0.63 -8.84 -12.42
CA SER A 211 0.21 -8.46 -13.55
C SER A 211 0.49 -9.67 -14.44
N ASP A 212 0.49 -9.45 -15.75
CA ASP A 212 0.52 -10.54 -16.73
C ASP A 212 1.81 -11.37 -16.66
N ASP A 213 2.93 -10.75 -16.32
CA ASP A 213 4.27 -11.35 -16.23
C ASP A 213 4.70 -11.68 -14.78
N LEU A 214 3.75 -11.74 -13.84
CA LEU A 214 4.03 -11.88 -12.41
C LEU A 214 4.97 -13.05 -12.09
N ILE A 215 4.72 -14.22 -12.65
CA ILE A 215 5.48 -15.44 -12.37
C ILE A 215 6.79 -15.44 -13.16
N GLU A 216 6.74 -15.07 -14.43
CA GLU A 216 7.91 -14.98 -15.30
C GLU A 216 8.95 -13.99 -14.75
N TYR A 217 8.47 -12.86 -14.21
CA TYR A 217 9.36 -11.91 -13.57
C TYR A 217 10.01 -12.49 -12.31
N ALA A 218 9.28 -13.20 -11.46
CA ALA A 218 9.84 -13.86 -10.28
C ALA A 218 10.90 -14.91 -10.67
N ILE A 219 10.67 -15.64 -11.77
CA ILE A 219 11.65 -16.59 -12.32
C ILE A 219 12.90 -15.86 -12.84
N LYS A 220 12.71 -14.81 -13.64
CA LYS A 220 13.79 -13.97 -14.17
C LYS A 220 14.69 -13.44 -13.06
N MET A 221 14.09 -13.05 -11.93
CA MET A 221 14.80 -12.53 -10.77
C MET A 221 15.41 -13.60 -9.86
N GLY A 222 15.29 -14.88 -10.22
CA GLY A 222 15.81 -16.00 -9.42
C GLY A 222 15.09 -16.18 -8.07
N ARG A 223 13.89 -15.63 -7.91
CA ARG A 223 13.10 -15.69 -6.67
C ARG A 223 12.13 -16.87 -6.63
N TYR A 224 11.90 -17.47 -7.77
CA TYR A 224 11.09 -18.68 -7.91
C TYR A 224 11.69 -19.59 -8.99
N THR A 225 11.67 -20.87 -8.73
CA THR A 225 12.05 -21.92 -9.71
C THR A 225 10.93 -22.96 -9.68
N PRO A 226 10.16 -23.12 -10.77
CA PRO A 226 9.10 -24.10 -10.83
C PRO A 226 9.70 -25.52 -10.76
N LYS A 227 9.03 -26.41 -10.01
CA LYS A 227 9.45 -27.82 -9.91
C LYS A 227 9.36 -28.54 -11.25
N THR A 228 8.36 -28.18 -12.03
CA THR A 228 8.18 -28.66 -13.40
C THR A 228 8.06 -27.45 -14.32
N PRO A 229 8.86 -27.35 -15.38
CA PRO A 229 8.78 -26.25 -16.33
C PRO A 229 7.35 -26.08 -16.87
N GLY A 230 6.81 -24.87 -16.74
CA GLY A 230 5.45 -24.53 -17.18
C GLY A 230 4.34 -24.88 -16.19
N ASP A 231 4.64 -25.54 -15.09
CA ASP A 231 3.71 -25.76 -13.98
C ASP A 231 4.03 -24.78 -12.84
N TYR A 232 3.10 -23.91 -12.56
CA TYR A 232 3.22 -22.87 -11.54
C TYR A 232 2.29 -23.07 -10.33
N GLY A 233 1.74 -24.28 -10.17
CA GLY A 233 0.80 -24.60 -9.09
C GLY A 233 1.39 -24.48 -7.68
N ASP A 234 2.71 -24.45 -7.55
CA ASP A 234 3.42 -24.25 -6.29
C ASP A 234 3.96 -22.81 -6.12
N PHE A 235 3.57 -21.89 -6.98
CA PHE A 235 4.00 -20.50 -6.88
C PHE A 235 3.44 -19.81 -5.63
N ASP A 236 4.34 -19.28 -4.82
CA ASP A 236 4.02 -18.53 -3.60
C ASP A 236 4.48 -17.07 -3.77
N PHE A 237 3.50 -16.18 -3.94
CA PHE A 237 3.77 -14.77 -4.19
C PHE A 237 4.52 -14.12 -3.03
N ALA A 238 4.07 -14.32 -1.80
CA ALA A 238 4.75 -13.73 -0.64
C ALA A 238 6.19 -14.25 -0.52
N ALA A 239 6.42 -15.53 -0.78
CA ALA A 239 7.76 -16.10 -0.76
C ALA A 239 8.66 -15.53 -1.85
N ALA A 240 8.13 -15.28 -3.05
CA ALA A 240 8.87 -14.73 -4.17
C ALA A 240 9.14 -13.23 -4.06
N TYR A 241 8.15 -12.45 -3.61
CA TYR A 241 8.20 -11.00 -3.67
C TYR A 241 8.48 -10.29 -2.35
N GLN A 242 8.35 -10.95 -1.20
CA GLN A 242 8.73 -10.38 0.08
C GLN A 242 10.27 -10.28 0.17
N SER A 243 10.78 -9.24 0.77
CA SER A 243 12.22 -9.15 1.08
C SER A 243 12.64 -10.26 2.05
N ASP A 244 13.90 -10.64 2.04
CA ASP A 244 14.39 -11.69 2.91
C ASP A 244 14.24 -11.34 4.39
N GLU A 245 14.36 -10.05 4.74
CA GLU A 245 14.11 -9.55 6.09
C GLU A 245 12.67 -9.81 6.58
N ASN A 246 11.70 -9.65 5.68
CA ASN A 246 10.28 -9.73 6.02
C ASN A 246 9.65 -11.11 5.76
N ARG A 247 10.36 -12.00 5.08
CA ARG A 247 9.86 -13.32 4.64
C ARG A 247 9.29 -14.16 5.78
N HIS A 248 9.93 -14.09 6.94
CA HIS A 248 9.57 -14.86 8.14
C HIS A 248 8.74 -14.06 9.15
N ALA A 249 8.45 -12.80 8.86
CA ALA A 249 7.79 -11.91 9.80
C ALA A 249 6.38 -12.36 10.24
N PRO A 250 5.55 -13.03 9.40
CA PRO A 250 4.21 -13.46 9.82
C PRO A 250 4.23 -14.33 11.06
N THR A 251 5.05 -15.36 11.06
CA THR A 251 5.08 -16.33 12.15
C THR A 251 5.87 -15.85 13.36
N LYS A 252 6.73 -14.84 13.19
CA LYS A 252 7.38 -14.15 14.31
C LYS A 252 6.45 -13.15 14.98
N SER A 253 5.39 -12.72 14.28
CA SER A 253 4.43 -11.76 14.80
C SER A 253 3.44 -12.44 15.75
N GLN A 254 3.50 -12.07 17.02
CA GLN A 254 2.57 -12.61 18.02
C GLN A 254 1.12 -12.22 17.68
N ARG A 255 0.87 -11.01 17.18
CA ARG A 255 -0.48 -10.59 16.77
C ARG A 255 -1.08 -11.45 15.66
N MET A 256 -0.27 -11.94 14.72
CA MET A 256 -0.75 -12.86 13.69
C MET A 256 -1.12 -14.21 14.29
N ARG A 257 -0.24 -14.78 15.12
CA ARG A 257 -0.49 -16.07 15.78
C ARG A 257 -1.71 -16.04 16.68
N LEU A 258 -1.88 -14.99 17.45
CA LEU A 258 -3.05 -14.79 18.30
C LEU A 258 -4.33 -14.61 17.47
N GLY A 259 -4.25 -13.87 16.36
CA GLY A 259 -5.37 -13.75 15.45
C GLY A 259 -5.78 -15.06 14.79
N TRP A 260 -4.82 -15.86 14.33
CA TRP A 260 -5.10 -17.20 13.78
C TRP A 260 -5.70 -18.12 14.83
N LEU A 261 -5.20 -18.06 16.06
CA LEU A 261 -5.72 -18.86 17.19
C LEU A 261 -7.15 -18.46 17.54
N ASP A 262 -7.45 -17.17 17.60
CA ASP A 262 -8.77 -16.66 17.93
C ASP A 262 -9.80 -16.99 16.82
N ILE A 263 -9.47 -16.70 15.57
CA ILE A 263 -10.37 -16.91 14.43
C ILE A 263 -10.61 -18.41 14.16
N ALA A 264 -9.54 -19.17 14.04
CA ALA A 264 -9.59 -20.54 13.51
C ALA A 264 -9.05 -21.61 14.45
N GLY A 265 -8.54 -21.25 15.62
CA GLY A 265 -7.89 -22.21 16.51
C GLY A 265 -6.52 -22.68 16.03
N VAL A 266 -5.90 -21.96 15.10
CA VAL A 266 -4.62 -22.34 14.51
C VAL A 266 -3.48 -21.59 15.20
N TRP A 267 -2.52 -22.34 15.70
CA TRP A 267 -1.25 -21.81 16.20
C TRP A 267 -0.14 -22.22 15.23
N CYS A 268 0.31 -21.30 14.39
CA CYS A 268 1.31 -21.56 13.38
C CYS A 268 2.65 -20.91 13.75
N THR A 269 3.71 -21.71 13.72
CA THR A 269 5.11 -21.28 13.91
C THR A 269 5.97 -21.59 12.69
N ASP A 270 5.41 -22.24 11.68
CA ASP A 270 6.12 -22.51 10.44
C ASP A 270 6.36 -21.21 9.67
N GLU A 271 7.61 -20.86 9.48
CA GLU A 271 8.02 -19.60 8.88
C GLU A 271 7.78 -19.52 7.36
N LEU A 272 7.51 -20.65 6.73
CA LEU A 272 7.32 -20.75 5.30
C LEU A 272 5.89 -21.15 4.90
N HIS A 273 5.15 -21.82 5.78
CA HIS A 273 3.85 -22.41 5.47
C HIS A 273 2.79 -21.97 6.51
N TYR A 274 2.50 -20.69 6.55
CA TYR A 274 1.46 -20.14 7.41
C TYR A 274 0.13 -19.95 6.66
N PRO A 275 -1.00 -19.92 7.38
CA PRO A 275 -2.30 -19.83 6.73
C PRO A 275 -2.51 -18.48 6.03
N GLU A 276 -2.90 -18.53 4.76
CA GLU A 276 -3.35 -17.37 3.98
C GLU A 276 -4.84 -17.09 4.25
N LEU A 277 -5.64 -18.14 4.20
CA LEU A 277 -7.08 -18.11 4.43
C LEU A 277 -7.43 -18.95 5.67
N LEU A 278 -8.31 -18.44 6.49
CA LEU A 278 -8.78 -19.10 7.70
C LEU A 278 -10.24 -19.49 7.56
N SER A 279 -10.57 -20.71 7.99
CA SER A 279 -11.97 -21.08 8.24
C SER A 279 -12.29 -20.67 9.67
N PRO A 280 -13.16 -19.68 9.90
CA PRO A 280 -13.53 -19.30 11.26
C PRO A 280 -14.27 -20.44 11.95
N LYS A 281 -14.09 -20.55 13.28
CA LYS A 281 -14.75 -21.58 14.09
C LYS A 281 -16.27 -21.45 14.05
N GLU A 282 -16.75 -20.23 13.97
CA GLU A 282 -18.15 -19.84 13.93
C GLU A 282 -18.32 -18.66 12.97
N PRO A 283 -19.51 -18.40 12.44
CA PRO A 283 -19.76 -17.21 11.64
C PRO A 283 -19.37 -15.94 12.40
N MET A 284 -18.58 -15.09 11.78
CA MET A 284 -18.04 -13.89 12.42
C MET A 284 -18.90 -12.67 12.10
N GLY A 285 -19.28 -11.95 13.15
CA GLY A 285 -19.92 -10.64 13.06
C GLY A 285 -18.94 -9.50 13.34
N VAL A 286 -19.46 -8.27 13.31
CA VAL A 286 -18.67 -7.05 13.57
C VAL A 286 -17.97 -7.08 14.93
N GLN A 287 -18.63 -7.62 15.96
CA GLN A 287 -18.05 -7.70 17.30
C GLN A 287 -16.83 -8.65 17.35
N ASP A 288 -16.85 -9.73 16.56
CA ASP A 288 -15.74 -10.66 16.48
C ASP A 288 -14.54 -10.03 15.77
N VAL A 289 -14.78 -9.30 14.70
CA VAL A 289 -13.73 -8.52 14.03
C VAL A 289 -13.14 -7.49 15.00
N MET A 290 -13.97 -6.76 15.75
CA MET A 290 -13.50 -5.81 16.76
C MET A 290 -12.69 -6.50 17.87
N ARG A 291 -13.08 -7.70 18.29
CA ARG A 291 -12.33 -8.50 19.27
C ARG A 291 -10.95 -8.85 18.73
N VAL A 292 -10.86 -9.41 17.53
CA VAL A 292 -9.58 -9.77 16.89
C VAL A 292 -8.65 -8.56 16.77
N LEU A 293 -9.18 -7.42 16.33
CA LEU A 293 -8.39 -6.19 16.16
C LEU A 293 -7.91 -5.58 17.50
N ARG A 294 -8.49 -5.97 18.62
CA ARG A 294 -8.11 -5.52 19.96
C ARG A 294 -7.26 -6.51 20.73
N ILE A 295 -6.87 -7.62 20.12
CA ILE A 295 -5.98 -8.58 20.77
C ILE A 295 -4.66 -7.87 21.06
N THR A 296 -4.34 -7.80 22.37
CA THR A 296 -3.05 -7.32 22.87
C THR A 296 -2.30 -8.47 23.51
N ASN A 297 -0.97 -8.33 23.56
CA ASN A 297 -0.10 -9.33 24.22
C ASN A 297 -0.27 -9.25 25.74
#